data_bf83d2839b4aef42ea6617502974ce43
#
_entry.id   bf83d2839b4aef42ea6617502974ce43
#
_cell.length_a   1.000
_cell.length_b   1.000
_cell.length_c   1.000
_cell.angle_alpha   90.00
_cell.angle_beta   90.00
_cell.angle_gamma   90.00
#
_symmetry.space_group_name_H-M   'P 1'
#
loop_
_entity.id
_entity.type
_entity.pdbx_description
1 polymer ?
#
loop_
_entity_poly.entity_id
_entity_poly.type
_entity_poly.pdbx_seq_one_letter_code
_entity_poly.pdbx_strand_id
1 'polypeptide(L)'
;MTAKSNKGISRRGFIKAAGAAGVLAAGAAGMSATSTWLTEAKADEAPEEKVAFTYHQSHCGSMCPLKCTVRDGRLVLIQPNDMASERRYQTCCLKGLSEVQHVYGAGRVQTPLKRVGERGENKFEAISWDDALDEIAASIKEIQAAHGDNAVMVTNGAEADVPFLAPMLGACGQGNDGID
;
A
#
# COMPACT_ATOMS: atom_id res chain seq x y z
N MET A 1 -15.99 36.31 44.73
CA MET A 1 -16.39 35.21 43.85
C MET A 1 -15.14 34.41 43.46
N THR A 2 -14.91 33.28 44.13
CA THR A 2 -13.72 32.45 43.96
C THR A 2 -14.01 31.36 42.92
N ALA A 3 -13.32 31.40 41.80
CA ALA A 3 -13.42 30.40 40.74
C ALA A 3 -12.84 29.05 41.23
N LYS A 4 -13.66 27.98 41.25
CA LYS A 4 -13.21 26.60 41.48
C LYS A 4 -12.39 26.11 40.30
N SER A 5 -11.10 25.87 40.50
CA SER A 5 -10.21 25.20 39.55
C SER A 5 -10.63 23.73 39.37
N ASN A 6 -11.09 23.39 38.18
CA ASN A 6 -11.44 22.02 37.80
C ASN A 6 -10.13 21.29 37.43
N LYS A 7 -9.52 20.56 38.37
CA LYS A 7 -8.34 19.74 38.15
C LYS A 7 -8.77 18.46 37.43
N GLY A 8 -8.63 18.45 36.12
CA GLY A 8 -8.82 17.24 35.28
C GLY A 8 -7.85 16.12 35.71
N ILE A 9 -8.32 14.88 35.70
CA ILE A 9 -7.53 13.69 36.00
C ILE A 9 -6.45 13.52 34.91
N SER A 10 -5.18 13.44 35.28
CA SER A 10 -4.08 13.18 34.35
C SER A 10 -4.17 11.75 33.79
N ARG A 11 -3.70 11.53 32.53
CA ARG A 11 -3.64 10.19 31.91
C ARG A 11 -2.97 9.14 32.79
N ARG A 12 -1.94 9.54 33.55
CA ARG A 12 -1.22 8.67 34.49
C ARG A 12 -2.05 8.36 35.73
N GLY A 13 -2.88 9.30 36.18
CA GLY A 13 -3.82 9.11 37.29
C GLY A 13 -4.97 8.17 36.91
N PHE A 14 -5.47 8.28 35.66
CA PHE A 14 -6.51 7.40 35.12
C PHE A 14 -6.04 5.93 35.05
N ILE A 15 -4.83 5.69 34.53
CA ILE A 15 -4.25 4.33 34.42
C ILE A 15 -4.04 3.72 35.81
N LYS A 16 -3.56 4.49 36.80
CA LYS A 16 -3.39 4.01 38.17
C LYS A 16 -4.72 3.70 38.86
N ALA A 17 -5.76 4.51 38.61
CA ALA A 17 -7.09 4.28 39.20
C ALA A 17 -7.78 3.06 38.57
N ALA A 18 -7.64 2.85 37.27
CA ALA A 18 -8.20 1.69 36.55
C ALA A 18 -7.52 0.37 36.97
N GLY A 19 -6.18 0.41 37.21
CA GLY A 19 -5.43 -0.74 37.70
C GLY A 19 -5.81 -1.11 39.15
N ALA A 20 -6.01 -0.13 40.01
CA ALA A 20 -6.42 -0.37 41.41
C ALA A 20 -7.85 -0.89 41.55
N ALA A 21 -8.78 -0.42 40.69
CA ALA A 21 -10.16 -0.89 40.69
C ALA A 21 -10.28 -2.36 40.21
N GLY A 22 -9.43 -2.78 39.26
CA GLY A 22 -9.37 -4.16 38.76
C GLY A 22 -8.92 -5.16 39.86
N VAL A 23 -7.98 -4.76 40.71
CA VAL A 23 -7.45 -5.65 41.77
C VAL A 23 -8.41 -5.75 42.96
N LEU A 24 -9.20 -4.70 43.27
CA LEU A 24 -10.16 -4.72 44.38
C LEU A 24 -11.44 -5.50 44.05
N ALA A 25 -11.84 -5.56 42.80
CA ALA A 25 -13.00 -6.34 42.37
C ALA A 25 -12.74 -7.87 42.39
N ALA A 26 -11.49 -8.29 42.27
CA ALA A 26 -11.10 -9.71 42.29
C ALA A 26 -10.95 -10.28 43.74
N GLY A 27 -10.90 -9.43 44.74
CA GLY A 27 -10.65 -9.84 46.15
C GLY A 27 -11.87 -10.14 47.01
N ALA A 28 -13.10 -9.88 46.56
CA ALA A 28 -14.31 -9.93 47.39
C ALA A 28 -15.35 -10.99 47.00
N ALA A 29 -15.14 -11.75 45.92
CA ALA A 29 -16.04 -12.85 45.53
C ALA A 29 -15.28 -14.15 45.49
N GLY A 30 -15.72 -15.11 46.25
CA GLY A 30 -15.09 -16.40 46.54
C GLY A 30 -14.50 -17.14 45.35
N MET A 31 -13.27 -17.62 45.54
CA MET A 31 -12.40 -18.37 44.67
C MET A 31 -12.92 -19.75 44.29
N SER A 32 -14.05 -19.92 43.63
CA SER A 32 -14.40 -21.24 43.09
C SER A 32 -15.12 -21.28 41.76
N ALA A 33 -15.47 -20.15 41.15
CA ALA A 33 -16.21 -20.16 39.87
C ALA A 33 -15.55 -19.39 38.70
N THR A 34 -14.35 -18.84 38.90
CA THR A 34 -13.70 -17.98 37.90
C THR A 34 -12.50 -18.60 37.17
N SER A 35 -12.17 -19.87 37.45
CA SER A 35 -11.00 -20.51 36.85
C SER A 35 -11.27 -21.19 35.51
N THR A 36 -12.50 -21.44 35.12
CA THR A 36 -12.83 -22.19 33.89
C THR A 36 -12.97 -21.34 32.64
N TRP A 37 -13.25 -20.03 32.73
CA TRP A 37 -13.35 -19.16 31.56
C TRP A 37 -12.02 -18.46 31.18
N LEU A 38 -11.03 -18.48 32.10
CA LEU A 38 -9.70 -17.95 31.82
C LEU A 38 -8.75 -18.96 31.15
N THR A 39 -9.14 -20.23 31.06
CA THR A 39 -8.29 -21.29 30.50
C THR A 39 -8.61 -21.64 29.05
N GLU A 40 -9.59 -21.02 28.42
CA GLU A 40 -9.92 -21.21 27.00
C GLU A 40 -9.74 -19.96 26.14
N ALA A 41 -8.99 -18.97 26.55
CA ALA A 41 -8.34 -18.12 25.59
C ALA A 41 -7.27 -18.99 24.92
N LYS A 42 -7.67 -19.70 23.84
CA LYS A 42 -6.73 -20.18 22.84
C LYS A 42 -5.79 -19.01 22.61
N ALA A 43 -4.51 -19.17 22.93
CA ALA A 43 -3.50 -18.23 22.48
C ALA A 43 -3.65 -18.24 20.97
N ASP A 44 -4.29 -17.21 20.39
CA ASP A 44 -4.29 -17.01 18.95
C ASP A 44 -2.84 -17.10 18.56
N GLU A 45 -2.54 -18.00 17.64
CA GLU A 45 -1.21 -18.17 17.10
C GLU A 45 -0.71 -16.78 16.73
N ALA A 46 0.45 -16.38 17.26
CA ALA A 46 0.95 -15.04 17.05
C ALA A 46 0.97 -14.76 15.54
N PRO A 47 0.45 -13.63 15.07
CA PRO A 47 0.33 -13.35 13.64
C PRO A 47 1.69 -13.53 12.96
N GLU A 48 1.70 -14.21 11.83
CA GLU A 48 2.93 -14.40 11.06
C GLU A 48 3.41 -13.05 10.55
N GLU A 49 4.52 -12.57 11.10
CA GLU A 49 5.11 -11.30 10.71
C GLU A 49 6.39 -11.53 9.92
N LYS A 50 6.47 -10.92 8.73
CA LYS A 50 7.63 -10.95 7.84
C LYS A 50 8.09 -9.53 7.53
N VAL A 51 9.40 -9.36 7.43
CA VAL A 51 10.00 -8.12 6.93
C VAL A 51 10.51 -8.36 5.52
N ALA A 52 10.08 -7.50 4.60
CA ALA A 52 10.55 -7.47 3.22
C ALA A 52 11.20 -6.12 2.93
N PHE A 53 12.18 -6.13 2.05
CA PHE A 53 12.85 -4.92 1.57
C PHE A 53 12.51 -4.70 0.10
N THR A 54 12.23 -3.45 -0.24
CA THR A 54 11.94 -3.01 -1.59
C THR A 54 12.39 -1.57 -1.78
N TYR A 55 12.01 -0.94 -2.84
CA TYR A 55 12.22 0.49 -3.06
C TYR A 55 10.94 1.14 -3.60
N HIS A 56 10.82 2.43 -3.35
CA HIS A 56 9.82 3.28 -3.97
C HIS A 56 10.48 4.15 -5.02
N GLN A 57 9.99 4.05 -6.23
CA GLN A 57 10.39 4.90 -7.34
C GLN A 57 9.26 5.85 -7.69
N SER A 58 9.60 7.10 -7.97
CA SER A 58 8.68 8.14 -8.40
C SER A 58 9.39 9.03 -9.41
N HIS A 59 8.65 9.92 -10.07
CA HIS A 59 9.19 10.89 -11.03
C HIS A 59 10.34 11.76 -10.51
N CYS A 60 10.60 11.78 -9.21
CA CYS A 60 11.76 12.47 -8.65
C CYS A 60 13.10 11.79 -8.97
N GLY A 61 13.13 10.66 -9.68
CA GLY A 61 14.33 9.90 -9.98
C GLY A 61 14.99 9.21 -8.78
N SER A 62 14.43 9.34 -7.59
CA SER A 62 14.98 8.71 -6.38
C SER A 62 14.43 7.31 -6.22
N MET A 63 15.30 6.36 -5.96
CA MET A 63 14.97 4.98 -5.58
C MET A 63 15.05 4.85 -4.05
N CYS A 64 14.01 5.32 -3.35
CA CYS A 64 14.02 5.30 -1.88
C CYS A 64 13.87 3.87 -1.36
N PRO A 65 14.87 3.31 -0.66
CA PRO A 65 14.78 1.95 -0.14
C PRO A 65 13.81 1.89 1.04
N LEU A 66 12.96 0.90 1.03
CA LEU A 66 11.89 0.70 2.00
C LEU A 66 12.04 -0.60 2.77
N LYS A 67 11.66 -0.56 4.03
CA LYS A 67 11.44 -1.71 4.90
C LYS A 67 9.95 -1.89 5.11
N CYS A 68 9.42 -3.02 4.68
CA CYS A 68 8.00 -3.35 4.69
C CYS A 68 7.72 -4.43 5.72
N THR A 69 6.79 -4.19 6.62
CA THR A 69 6.28 -5.21 7.54
C THR A 69 4.99 -5.81 6.97
N VAL A 70 5.00 -7.11 6.78
CA VAL A 70 3.86 -7.89 6.30
C VAL A 70 3.37 -8.78 7.44
N ARG A 71 2.09 -8.70 7.78
CA ARG A 71 1.47 -9.50 8.82
C ARG A 71 0.29 -10.26 8.22
N ASP A 72 0.30 -11.59 8.36
CA ASP A 72 -0.72 -12.47 7.78
C ASP A 72 -0.96 -12.20 6.28
N GLY A 73 0.13 -12.04 5.52
CA GLY A 73 0.07 -11.76 4.09
C GLY A 73 -0.33 -10.31 3.72
N ARG A 74 -0.56 -9.43 4.70
CA ARG A 74 -0.97 -8.04 4.48
C ARG A 74 0.15 -7.07 4.84
N LEU A 75 0.47 -6.16 3.93
CA LEU A 75 1.39 -5.05 4.21
C LEU A 75 0.76 -4.09 5.23
N VAL A 76 1.38 -3.96 6.41
CA VAL A 76 0.83 -3.17 7.51
C VAL A 76 1.63 -1.93 7.83
N LEU A 77 2.92 -1.91 7.50
CA LEU A 77 3.80 -0.79 7.80
C LEU A 77 4.90 -0.66 6.75
N ILE A 78 5.18 0.58 6.36
CA ILE A 78 6.34 0.94 5.56
C ILE A 78 7.19 1.93 6.35
N GLN A 79 8.49 1.70 6.37
CA GLN A 79 9.49 2.53 7.01
C GLN A 79 10.67 2.77 6.07
N PRO A 80 11.48 3.80 6.28
CA PRO A 80 12.78 3.88 5.61
C PRO A 80 13.60 2.64 5.91
N ASN A 81 14.38 2.19 4.93
CA ASN A 81 15.28 1.06 5.10
C ASN A 81 16.35 1.36 6.16
N ASP A 82 16.61 0.41 7.03
CA ASP A 82 17.59 0.48 8.09
C ASP A 82 18.84 -0.40 7.83
N MET A 83 18.99 -0.95 6.62
CA MET A 83 20.15 -1.78 6.25
C MET A 83 21.42 -0.96 6.04
N ALA A 84 21.30 0.31 5.65
CA ALA A 84 22.46 1.18 5.48
C ALA A 84 22.97 1.66 6.83
N SER A 85 24.30 1.70 7.03
CA SER A 85 24.93 2.21 8.24
C SER A 85 24.80 3.73 8.39
N GLU A 86 24.71 4.44 7.27
CA GLU A 86 24.61 5.90 7.26
C GLU A 86 23.17 6.36 7.17
N ARG A 87 22.77 7.21 8.12
CA ARG A 87 21.41 7.74 8.23
C ARG A 87 20.90 8.44 6.96
N ARG A 88 21.78 9.07 6.18
CA ARG A 88 21.39 9.74 4.92
C ARG A 88 20.77 8.78 3.90
N TYR A 89 21.12 7.48 3.97
CA TYR A 89 20.55 6.45 3.10
C TYR A 89 19.33 5.74 3.72
N GLN A 90 18.96 6.11 4.94
CA GLN A 90 17.79 5.62 5.66
C GLN A 90 16.62 6.61 5.54
N THR A 91 16.43 7.22 4.40
CA THR A 91 15.40 8.24 4.20
C THR A 91 14.39 7.79 3.16
N CYS A 92 13.15 8.20 3.36
CA CYS A 92 12.06 8.04 2.42
C CYS A 92 11.10 9.22 2.54
N CYS A 93 10.56 9.68 1.42
CA CYS A 93 9.56 10.75 1.42
C CYS A 93 8.18 10.22 1.81
N LEU A 94 7.25 11.14 2.07
CA LEU A 94 5.88 10.79 2.43
C LEU A 94 5.15 9.97 1.38
N LYS A 95 5.47 10.10 0.09
CA LYS A 95 4.87 9.27 -0.97
C LYS A 95 5.16 7.79 -0.72
N GLY A 96 6.43 7.42 -0.52
CA GLY A 96 6.79 6.03 -0.23
C GLY A 96 6.21 5.52 1.08
N LEU A 97 6.15 6.36 2.13
CA LEU A 97 5.57 5.97 3.42
C LEU A 97 4.05 5.79 3.36
N SER A 98 3.36 6.48 2.44
CA SER A 98 1.91 6.38 2.27
C SER A 98 1.46 5.24 1.34
N GLU A 99 2.38 4.47 0.77
CA GLU A 99 2.05 3.39 -0.18
C GLU A 99 1.12 2.32 0.42
N VAL A 100 1.11 2.09 1.73
CA VAL A 100 0.12 1.21 2.37
C VAL A 100 -1.30 1.66 2.06
N GLN A 101 -1.58 2.98 2.13
CA GLN A 101 -2.89 3.53 1.85
C GLN A 101 -3.22 3.46 0.35
N HIS A 102 -2.21 3.63 -0.51
CA HIS A 102 -2.36 3.48 -1.95
C HIS A 102 -2.66 2.03 -2.34
N VAL A 103 -1.92 1.06 -1.80
CA VAL A 103 -2.11 -0.37 -2.09
C VAL A 103 -3.50 -0.85 -1.70
N TYR A 104 -4.05 -0.37 -0.56
CA TYR A 104 -5.35 -0.79 -0.04
C TYR A 104 -6.44 0.27 -0.17
N GLY A 105 -6.21 1.29 -0.99
CA GLY A 105 -7.19 2.35 -1.24
C GLY A 105 -8.46 1.81 -1.89
N ALA A 106 -9.62 2.28 -1.43
CA ALA A 106 -10.92 1.84 -1.96
C ALA A 106 -11.11 2.16 -3.46
N GLY A 107 -10.40 3.17 -3.97
CA GLY A 107 -10.41 3.54 -5.40
C GLY A 107 -9.39 2.82 -6.26
N ARG A 108 -8.62 1.87 -5.69
CA ARG A 108 -7.60 1.13 -6.45
C ARG A 108 -8.25 0.21 -7.47
N VAL A 109 -7.88 0.36 -8.73
CA VAL A 109 -8.26 -0.54 -9.82
C VAL A 109 -7.55 -1.88 -9.63
N GLN A 110 -8.32 -2.97 -9.54
CA GLN A 110 -7.78 -4.32 -9.29
C GLN A 110 -7.87 -5.25 -10.50
N THR A 111 -8.66 -4.88 -11.49
CA THR A 111 -8.85 -5.63 -12.73
C THR A 111 -8.79 -4.68 -13.91
N PRO A 112 -8.47 -5.14 -15.13
CA PRO A 112 -8.60 -4.32 -16.32
C PRO A 112 -10.02 -3.78 -16.47
N LEU A 113 -10.13 -2.53 -16.90
CA LEU A 113 -11.39 -1.86 -17.11
C LEU A 113 -11.52 -1.44 -18.57
N LYS A 114 -12.57 -1.93 -19.25
CA LYS A 114 -12.93 -1.51 -20.59
C LYS A 114 -13.97 -0.40 -20.55
N ARG A 115 -13.74 0.67 -21.28
CA ARG A 115 -14.72 1.73 -21.43
C ARG A 115 -15.87 1.27 -22.31
N VAL A 116 -17.09 1.37 -21.81
CA VAL A 116 -18.35 0.99 -22.49
C VAL A 116 -19.24 2.18 -22.81
N GLY A 117 -18.90 3.37 -22.34
CA GLY A 117 -19.58 4.62 -22.64
C GLY A 117 -18.82 5.55 -23.55
N GLU A 118 -19.43 6.67 -23.92
CA GLU A 118 -18.78 7.73 -24.64
C GLU A 118 -17.62 8.34 -23.84
N ARG A 119 -16.68 8.97 -24.55
CA ARG A 119 -15.54 9.62 -23.92
C ARG A 119 -16.03 10.73 -22.97
N GLY A 120 -15.66 10.63 -21.70
CA GLY A 120 -16.08 11.57 -20.65
C GLY A 120 -17.24 11.09 -19.77
N GLU A 121 -17.96 10.03 -20.15
CA GLU A 121 -19.06 9.47 -19.35
C GLU A 121 -18.61 8.65 -18.12
N ASN A 122 -17.31 8.30 -18.03
CA ASN A 122 -16.74 7.48 -16.95
C ASN A 122 -17.45 6.13 -16.74
N LYS A 123 -17.97 5.54 -17.83
CA LYS A 123 -18.59 4.22 -17.80
C LYS A 123 -17.59 3.14 -18.19
N PHE A 124 -17.30 2.25 -17.24
CA PHE A 124 -16.32 1.18 -17.40
C PHE A 124 -16.90 -0.14 -16.90
N GLU A 125 -16.50 -1.24 -17.53
CA GLU A 125 -16.79 -2.60 -17.09
C GLU A 125 -15.48 -3.35 -16.86
N ALA A 126 -15.48 -4.22 -15.83
CA ALA A 126 -14.34 -5.09 -15.56
C ALA A 126 -14.27 -6.20 -16.60
N ILE A 127 -13.08 -6.44 -17.14
CA ILE A 127 -12.82 -7.54 -18.10
C ILE A 127 -11.67 -8.40 -17.57
N SER A 128 -11.47 -9.58 -18.15
CA SER A 128 -10.34 -10.43 -17.83
C SER A 128 -9.02 -9.83 -18.37
N TRP A 129 -7.88 -10.27 -17.80
CA TRP A 129 -6.58 -9.90 -18.34
C TRP A 129 -6.36 -10.45 -19.75
N ASP A 130 -6.84 -11.66 -20.04
CA ASP A 130 -6.71 -12.27 -21.37
C ASP A 130 -7.48 -11.47 -22.42
N ASP A 131 -8.73 -11.12 -22.14
CA ASP A 131 -9.53 -10.27 -23.04
C ASP A 131 -8.88 -8.90 -23.27
N ALA A 132 -8.35 -8.28 -22.19
CA ALA A 132 -7.70 -6.98 -22.31
C ALA A 132 -6.44 -7.04 -23.18
N LEU A 133 -5.60 -8.04 -22.97
CA LEU A 133 -4.35 -8.22 -23.73
C LEU A 133 -4.63 -8.57 -25.19
N ASP A 134 -5.60 -9.43 -25.46
CA ASP A 134 -5.99 -9.81 -26.81
C ASP A 134 -6.55 -8.60 -27.59
N GLU A 135 -7.41 -7.81 -26.97
CA GLU A 135 -7.97 -6.60 -27.58
C GLU A 135 -6.88 -5.54 -27.86
N ILE A 136 -5.96 -5.32 -26.93
CA ILE A 136 -4.83 -4.40 -27.11
C ILE A 136 -3.93 -4.88 -28.26
N ALA A 137 -3.58 -6.18 -28.27
CA ALA A 137 -2.72 -6.75 -29.31
C ALA A 137 -3.37 -6.68 -30.70
N ALA A 138 -4.68 -6.97 -30.79
CA ALA A 138 -5.43 -6.85 -32.02
C ALA A 138 -5.43 -5.40 -32.53
N SER A 139 -5.70 -4.43 -31.67
CA SER A 139 -5.74 -3.00 -32.03
C SER A 139 -4.36 -2.50 -32.51
N ILE A 140 -3.28 -2.91 -31.84
CA ILE A 140 -1.91 -2.55 -32.25
C ILE A 140 -1.62 -3.10 -33.65
N LYS A 141 -1.91 -4.38 -33.92
CA LYS A 141 -1.70 -5.02 -35.23
C LYS A 141 -2.52 -4.35 -36.32
N GLU A 142 -3.77 -3.99 -36.06
CA GLU A 142 -4.65 -3.29 -37.01
C GLU A 142 -4.08 -1.91 -37.35
N ILE A 143 -3.63 -1.13 -36.37
CA ILE A 143 -3.04 0.19 -36.61
C ILE A 143 -1.75 0.08 -37.40
N GLN A 144 -0.88 -0.87 -37.05
CA GLN A 144 0.37 -1.08 -37.76
C GLN A 144 0.14 -1.56 -39.22
N ALA A 145 -0.83 -2.44 -39.44
CA ALA A 145 -1.19 -2.90 -40.78
C ALA A 145 -1.74 -1.77 -41.68
N ALA A 146 -2.50 -0.84 -41.11
CA ALA A 146 -3.10 0.27 -41.81
C ALA A 146 -2.13 1.44 -42.06
N HIS A 147 -1.20 1.70 -41.13
CA HIS A 147 -0.44 2.96 -41.08
C HIS A 147 1.09 2.74 -40.97
N GLY A 148 1.55 1.50 -40.85
CA GLY A 148 2.96 1.14 -40.66
C GLY A 148 3.35 1.09 -39.17
N ASP A 149 4.50 0.49 -38.89
CA ASP A 149 4.99 0.21 -37.53
C ASP A 149 5.16 1.49 -36.70
N ASN A 150 5.58 2.58 -37.36
CA ASN A 150 5.79 3.87 -36.66
C ASN A 150 4.49 4.58 -36.26
N ALA A 151 3.32 4.05 -36.59
CA ALA A 151 2.05 4.61 -36.17
C ALA A 151 1.74 4.33 -34.66
N VAL A 152 2.48 3.41 -34.07
CA VAL A 152 2.39 3.10 -32.63
C VAL A 152 3.63 3.60 -31.94
N MET A 153 3.45 4.38 -30.89
CA MET A 153 4.54 4.87 -30.04
C MET A 153 4.38 4.39 -28.61
N VAL A 154 5.44 3.83 -28.05
CA VAL A 154 5.52 3.45 -26.66
C VAL A 154 6.29 4.53 -25.91
N THR A 155 5.64 5.16 -24.93
CA THR A 155 6.25 6.19 -24.09
C THR A 155 6.24 5.71 -22.64
N ASN A 156 7.27 6.07 -21.88
CA ASN A 156 7.28 5.87 -20.44
C ASN A 156 7.42 7.20 -19.70
N GLY A 157 7.08 7.15 -18.41
CA GLY A 157 7.52 8.18 -17.49
C GLY A 157 8.98 7.97 -17.10
N ALA A 158 9.24 7.49 -15.89
CA ALA A 158 10.57 7.33 -15.32
C ALA A 158 11.11 5.88 -15.36
N GLU A 159 10.35 4.93 -15.89
CA GLU A 159 10.68 3.51 -15.79
C GLU A 159 11.22 2.92 -17.09
N ALA A 160 12.02 1.86 -16.95
CA ALA A 160 12.91 1.33 -17.97
C ALA A 160 12.27 0.36 -18.98
N ASP A 161 10.94 0.24 -19.04
CA ASP A 161 10.30 -0.83 -19.82
C ASP A 161 10.18 -0.53 -21.32
N VAL A 162 10.24 0.74 -21.72
CA VAL A 162 10.15 1.15 -23.14
C VAL A 162 11.27 0.59 -24.00
N PRO A 163 12.54 0.55 -23.55
CA PRO A 163 13.62 -0.01 -24.35
C PRO A 163 13.39 -1.45 -24.76
N PHE A 164 12.59 -2.19 -24.02
CA PHE A 164 12.29 -3.60 -24.32
C PHE A 164 10.97 -3.75 -25.10
N LEU A 165 9.92 -3.05 -24.69
CA LEU A 165 8.58 -3.23 -25.24
C LEU A 165 8.46 -2.64 -26.66
N ALA A 166 8.99 -1.46 -26.93
CA ALA A 166 8.88 -0.82 -28.22
C ALA A 166 9.49 -1.67 -29.36
N PRO A 167 10.74 -2.17 -29.25
CA PRO A 167 11.32 -3.06 -30.27
C PRO A 167 10.55 -4.38 -30.43
N MET A 168 10.03 -4.95 -29.34
CA MET A 168 9.23 -6.20 -29.42
C MET A 168 7.93 -6.02 -30.18
N LEU A 169 7.34 -4.83 -30.12
CA LEU A 169 6.13 -4.47 -30.85
C LEU A 169 6.42 -3.94 -32.27
N GLY A 170 7.70 -3.73 -32.65
CA GLY A 170 8.06 -3.03 -33.86
C GLY A 170 7.65 -1.55 -33.85
N ALA A 171 7.41 -0.98 -32.69
CA ALA A 171 6.89 0.37 -32.52
C ALA A 171 8.00 1.39 -32.24
N CYS A 172 7.69 2.68 -32.41
CA CYS A 172 8.57 3.75 -31.96
C CYS A 172 8.64 3.78 -30.44
N GLY A 173 9.83 3.93 -29.87
CA GLY A 173 10.03 4.16 -28.44
C GLY A 173 10.51 5.58 -28.20
N GLN A 174 9.91 6.25 -27.23
CA GLN A 174 10.45 7.48 -26.67
C GLN A 174 11.01 7.19 -25.29
N GLY A 175 12.34 7.32 -25.15
CA GLY A 175 12.98 7.32 -23.85
C GLY A 175 12.58 8.56 -23.04
N ASN A 176 12.77 8.49 -21.74
CA ASN A 176 12.58 9.64 -20.87
C ASN A 176 13.81 10.57 -21.01
N ASP A 177 13.82 11.40 -22.02
CA ASP A 177 14.88 12.39 -22.24
C ASP A 177 14.56 13.71 -21.49
N GLY A 178 14.06 13.57 -20.26
CA GLY A 178 13.97 14.71 -19.33
C GLY A 178 13.23 15.92 -19.95
N ILE A 179 11.95 15.75 -20.24
CA ILE A 179 11.05 16.91 -20.33
C ILE A 179 10.59 17.16 -18.89
N ASP A 180 11.45 17.80 -18.12
CA ASP A 180 11.10 18.43 -16.85
C ASP A 180 10.52 19.83 -17.12
#